data_0bfa3dc7379cf31f413a8f21a5400841
#
_entry.id   0bfa3dc7379cf31f413a8f21a5400841
#
_cell.length_a   1.000
_cell.length_b   1.000
_cell.length_c   1.000
_cell.angle_alpha   90.00
_cell.angle_beta   90.00
_cell.angle_gamma   90.00
#
_symmetry.space_group_name_H-M   'P 1'
#
loop_
_entity.id
_entity.type
_entity.pdbx_description
1 polymer ?
#
loop_
_entity_poly.entity_id
_entity_poly.type
_entity_poly.pdbx_seq_one_letter_code
_entity_poly.pdbx_strand_id
1 'polypeptide(L)'
;IIASGVSLIWMFIAKGGYNYNYNFITILGFNLFPLFSWAIGLSIVQIIYLYYEPLFKNKHFSYKLLVFVTLYWPILIFVETVAYHIFHIQNLATAKYTGLIFCNCIHAPTWVQISYFLIGPIFFIICSIINFKSPYSKIYHQIKQTVNKYYSKDKL
;
A
#
# COMPACT_ATOMS: atom_id res chain seq x y z
N ILE A 1 -10.95 -1.14 5.96
CA ILE A 1 -11.89 -0.01 5.82
C ILE A 1 -11.16 1.25 5.34
N ILE A 2 -10.14 1.78 6.04
CA ILE A 2 -9.44 3.02 5.63
C ILE A 2 -8.80 2.87 4.24
N ALA A 3 -8.07 1.79 4.00
CA ALA A 3 -7.46 1.52 2.69
C ALA A 3 -8.50 1.49 1.57
N SER A 4 -9.64 0.83 1.78
CA SER A 4 -10.73 0.80 0.80
C SER A 4 -11.33 2.19 0.57
N GLY A 5 -11.46 3.01 1.62
CA GLY A 5 -11.94 4.39 1.50
C GLY A 5 -10.99 5.26 0.67
N VAL A 6 -9.68 5.20 0.94
CA VAL A 6 -8.66 5.93 0.16
C VAL A 6 -8.64 5.46 -1.29
N SER A 7 -8.70 4.14 -1.52
CA SER A 7 -8.75 3.58 -2.87
C SER A 7 -10.01 4.02 -3.63
N LEU A 8 -11.16 4.06 -2.96
CA LEU A 8 -12.40 4.52 -3.56
C LEU A 8 -12.33 6.00 -3.97
N ILE A 9 -11.83 6.86 -3.08
CA ILE A 9 -11.61 8.29 -3.38
C ILE A 9 -10.68 8.43 -4.59
N TRP A 10 -9.57 7.69 -4.61
CA TRP A 10 -8.66 7.68 -5.75
C TRP A 10 -9.35 7.28 -7.05
N MET A 11 -10.19 6.23 -7.01
CA MET A 11 -10.94 5.78 -8.19
C MET A 11 -11.92 6.85 -8.71
N PHE A 12 -12.51 7.67 -7.82
CA PHE A 12 -13.34 8.80 -8.25
C PHE A 12 -12.49 9.88 -8.95
N ILE A 13 -11.31 10.20 -8.41
CA ILE A 13 -10.40 11.20 -9.00
C ILE A 13 -9.88 10.72 -10.38
N ALA A 14 -9.51 9.46 -10.47
CA ALA A 14 -8.96 8.84 -11.68
C ALA A 14 -10.04 8.22 -12.60
N LYS A 15 -11.31 8.60 -12.42
CA LYS A 15 -12.43 8.06 -13.20
C LYS A 15 -12.18 8.19 -14.70
N GLY A 16 -12.33 7.08 -15.43
CA GLY A 16 -12.05 6.99 -16.87
C GLY A 16 -10.57 6.79 -17.22
N GLY A 17 -9.65 6.90 -16.25
CA GLY A 17 -8.23 6.65 -16.46
C GLY A 17 -7.80 5.17 -16.42
N TYR A 18 -8.75 4.26 -16.18
CA TYR A 18 -8.46 2.83 -16.06
C TYR A 18 -9.21 2.00 -17.11
N ASN A 19 -8.51 1.65 -18.17
CA ASN A 19 -8.97 0.72 -19.19
C ASN A 19 -7.84 -0.28 -19.48
N TYR A 20 -8.04 -1.52 -19.08
CA TYR A 20 -7.00 -2.54 -19.19
C TYR A 20 -7.16 -3.41 -20.42
N ASN A 21 -6.06 -4.04 -20.86
CA ASN A 21 -6.03 -5.05 -21.92
C ASN A 21 -6.70 -6.38 -21.51
N TYR A 22 -7.08 -6.53 -20.23
CA TYR A 22 -7.88 -7.65 -19.72
C TYR A 22 -9.29 -7.19 -19.38
N ASN A 23 -10.27 -8.09 -19.56
CA ASN A 23 -11.67 -7.83 -19.21
C ASN A 23 -11.90 -7.98 -17.71
N PHE A 24 -11.62 -6.92 -16.95
CA PHE A 24 -11.95 -6.85 -15.53
C PHE A 24 -13.38 -6.40 -15.30
N ILE A 25 -13.97 -6.86 -14.19
CA ILE A 25 -15.35 -6.49 -13.81
C ILE A 25 -15.43 -4.98 -13.60
N THR A 26 -16.44 -4.37 -14.27
CA THR A 26 -16.74 -2.94 -14.14
C THR A 26 -18.15 -2.76 -13.57
N ILE A 27 -18.28 -1.98 -12.51
CA ILE A 27 -19.56 -1.66 -11.85
C ILE A 27 -19.72 -0.13 -11.81
N LEU A 28 -20.85 0.37 -12.27
CA LEU A 28 -21.17 1.81 -12.32
C LEU A 28 -20.07 2.67 -13.00
N GLY A 29 -19.40 2.09 -14.01
CA GLY A 29 -18.30 2.74 -14.73
C GLY A 29 -16.96 2.72 -14.00
N PHE A 30 -16.84 2.02 -12.86
CA PHE A 30 -15.58 1.79 -12.15
C PHE A 30 -15.05 0.40 -12.41
N ASN A 31 -13.79 0.31 -12.84
CA ASN A 31 -13.07 -0.95 -12.93
C ASN A 31 -12.68 -1.40 -11.51
N LEU A 32 -13.10 -2.60 -11.11
CA LEU A 32 -12.86 -3.12 -9.77
C LEU A 32 -11.42 -3.55 -9.54
N PHE A 33 -10.69 -3.90 -10.60
CA PHE A 33 -9.30 -4.36 -10.47
C PHE A 33 -8.40 -3.32 -9.78
N PRO A 34 -8.28 -2.06 -10.24
CA PRO A 34 -7.45 -1.08 -9.56
C PRO A 34 -7.99 -0.73 -8.17
N LEU A 35 -9.32 -0.74 -7.95
CA LEU A 35 -9.90 -0.51 -6.62
C LEU A 35 -9.37 -1.53 -5.60
N PHE A 36 -9.46 -2.81 -5.93
CA PHE A 36 -8.98 -3.87 -5.04
C PHE A 36 -7.45 -3.90 -4.94
N SER A 37 -6.74 -3.67 -6.04
CA SER A 37 -5.27 -3.62 -6.04
C SER A 37 -4.76 -2.55 -5.10
N TRP A 38 -5.32 -1.34 -5.13
CA TRP A 38 -4.97 -0.26 -4.22
C TRP A 38 -5.34 -0.58 -2.77
N ALA A 39 -6.56 -1.08 -2.52
CA ALA A 39 -7.00 -1.41 -1.17
C ALA A 39 -6.14 -2.51 -0.53
N ILE A 40 -5.84 -3.56 -1.27
CA ILE A 40 -5.00 -4.68 -0.82
C ILE A 40 -3.55 -4.21 -0.65
N GLY A 41 -2.98 -3.49 -1.62
CA GLY A 41 -1.61 -3.00 -1.58
C GLY A 41 -1.36 -2.10 -0.36
N LEU A 42 -2.22 -1.10 -0.13
CA LEU A 42 -2.13 -0.23 1.04
C LEU A 42 -2.28 -1.00 2.36
N SER A 43 -3.18 -2.00 2.39
CA SER A 43 -3.37 -2.84 3.58
C SER A 43 -2.14 -3.69 3.89
N ILE A 44 -1.51 -4.28 2.87
CA ILE A 44 -0.29 -5.09 3.03
C ILE A 44 0.86 -4.23 3.57
N VAL A 45 1.10 -3.06 2.98
CA VAL A 45 2.14 -2.14 3.46
C VAL A 45 1.88 -1.72 4.90
N GLN A 46 0.62 -1.42 5.25
CA GLN A 46 0.25 -1.07 6.62
C GLN A 46 0.48 -2.24 7.61
N ILE A 47 0.18 -3.46 7.23
CA ILE A 47 0.44 -4.64 8.06
C ILE A 47 1.94 -4.82 8.30
N ILE A 48 2.75 -4.71 7.25
CA ILE A 48 4.22 -4.79 7.34
C ILE A 48 4.74 -3.67 8.25
N TYR A 49 4.29 -2.43 8.05
CA TYR A 49 4.66 -1.29 8.88
C TYR A 49 4.34 -1.54 10.35
N LEU A 50 3.11 -1.98 10.66
CA LEU A 50 2.65 -2.23 12.03
C LEU A 50 3.42 -3.37 12.71
N TYR A 51 3.90 -4.34 11.94
CA TYR A 51 4.76 -5.41 12.46
C TYR A 51 6.09 -4.85 12.99
N TYR A 52 6.67 -3.86 12.29
CA TYR A 52 7.93 -3.23 12.69
C TYR A 52 7.76 -2.00 13.59
N GLU A 53 6.55 -1.44 13.74
CA GLU A 53 6.29 -0.23 14.53
C GLU A 53 6.86 -0.29 15.97
N PRO A 54 6.82 -1.42 16.71
CA PRO A 54 7.37 -1.50 18.05
C PRO A 54 8.84 -1.10 18.15
N LEU A 55 9.64 -1.28 17.09
CA LEU A 55 11.06 -0.94 17.04
C LEU A 55 11.32 0.57 17.09
N PHE A 56 10.35 1.37 16.64
CA PHE A 56 10.45 2.83 16.55
C PHE A 56 9.25 3.57 17.16
N LYS A 57 8.54 2.91 18.09
CA LYS A 57 7.34 3.45 18.72
C LYS A 57 7.54 4.85 19.32
N ASN A 58 8.71 5.10 19.92
CA ASN A 58 9.05 6.37 20.60
C ASN A 58 9.66 7.42 19.64
N LYS A 59 9.73 7.15 18.33
CA LYS A 59 10.26 8.11 17.37
C LYS A 59 9.19 9.13 16.94
N HIS A 60 9.66 10.31 16.51
CA HIS A 60 8.79 11.36 15.99
C HIS A 60 7.97 10.89 14.79
N PHE A 61 6.84 11.55 14.56
CA PHE A 61 5.94 11.27 13.44
C PHE A 61 6.65 11.28 12.08
N SER A 62 7.52 12.27 11.85
CA SER A 62 8.30 12.35 10.59
C SER A 62 9.17 11.12 10.34
N TYR A 63 9.79 10.56 11.38
CA TYR A 63 10.56 9.32 11.27
C TYR A 63 9.65 8.14 10.90
N LYS A 64 8.49 8.04 11.55
CA LYS A 64 7.49 6.99 11.26
C LYS A 64 6.98 7.07 9.83
N LEU A 65 6.69 8.29 9.37
CA LEU A 65 6.31 8.55 7.98
C LEU A 65 7.43 8.14 7.00
N LEU A 66 8.67 8.50 7.30
CA LEU A 66 9.83 8.11 6.48
C LEU A 66 9.95 6.59 6.37
N VAL A 67 9.85 5.87 7.49
CA VAL A 67 9.88 4.39 7.49
C VAL A 67 8.75 3.83 6.64
N PHE A 68 7.52 4.37 6.77
CA PHE A 68 6.40 3.93 5.95
C PHE A 68 6.63 4.17 4.45
N VAL A 69 7.12 5.34 4.08
CA VAL A 69 7.44 5.70 2.68
C VAL A 69 8.53 4.80 2.11
N THR A 70 9.57 4.50 2.89
CA THR A 70 10.67 3.60 2.50
C THR A 70 10.18 2.15 2.28
N LEU A 71 9.11 1.73 2.92
CA LEU A 71 8.46 0.45 2.64
C LEU A 71 7.53 0.54 1.43
N TYR A 72 6.73 1.60 1.36
CA TYR A 72 5.67 1.75 0.37
C TYR A 72 6.20 1.91 -1.06
N TRP A 73 7.15 2.80 -1.29
CA TRP A 73 7.65 3.09 -2.65
C TRP A 73 8.29 1.87 -3.33
N PRO A 74 9.21 1.12 -2.70
CA PRO A 74 9.77 -0.07 -3.33
C PRO A 74 8.70 -1.14 -3.62
N ILE A 75 7.75 -1.34 -2.71
CA ILE A 75 6.66 -2.29 -2.91
C ILE A 75 5.77 -1.86 -4.08
N LEU A 76 5.41 -0.58 -4.16
CA LEU A 76 4.65 -0.03 -5.29
C LEU A 76 5.36 -0.29 -6.62
N ILE A 77 6.63 0.11 -6.71
CA ILE A 77 7.43 -0.06 -7.93
C ILE A 77 7.55 -1.53 -8.30
N PHE A 78 7.82 -2.39 -7.32
CA PHE A 78 7.92 -3.83 -7.53
C PHE A 78 6.62 -4.43 -8.09
N VAL A 79 5.48 -4.13 -7.46
CA VAL A 79 4.17 -4.65 -7.89
C VAL A 79 3.82 -4.15 -9.28
N GLU A 80 4.01 -2.87 -9.58
CA GLU A 80 3.76 -2.29 -10.90
C GLU A 80 4.69 -2.89 -11.97
N THR A 81 5.96 -3.12 -11.63
CA THR A 81 6.92 -3.77 -12.54
C THR A 81 6.50 -5.21 -12.85
N VAL A 82 6.11 -5.97 -11.82
CA VAL A 82 5.64 -7.35 -11.97
C VAL A 82 4.34 -7.40 -12.78
N ALA A 83 3.38 -6.52 -12.47
CA ALA A 83 2.11 -6.45 -13.20
C ALA A 83 2.34 -6.14 -14.68
N TYR A 84 3.19 -5.16 -14.99
CA TYR A 84 3.43 -4.71 -16.36
C TYR A 84 4.27 -5.70 -17.17
N HIS A 85 5.43 -6.16 -16.63
CA HIS A 85 6.41 -6.94 -17.39
C HIS A 85 6.20 -8.46 -17.31
N ILE A 86 5.64 -8.98 -16.21
CA ILE A 86 5.46 -10.42 -16.02
C ILE A 86 4.03 -10.83 -16.38
N PHE A 87 3.04 -10.12 -15.84
CA PHE A 87 1.64 -10.44 -16.11
C PHE A 87 1.07 -9.71 -17.33
N HIS A 88 1.85 -8.82 -17.95
CA HIS A 88 1.43 -8.03 -19.12
C HIS A 88 0.10 -7.28 -18.92
N ILE A 89 -0.18 -6.86 -17.67
CA ILE A 89 -1.36 -6.06 -17.34
C ILE A 89 -1.06 -4.62 -17.71
N GLN A 90 -1.69 -4.14 -18.78
CA GLN A 90 -1.45 -2.80 -19.31
C GLN A 90 -2.72 -1.96 -19.27
N ASN A 91 -2.59 -0.74 -18.78
CA ASN A 91 -3.67 0.23 -18.84
C ASN A 91 -3.65 0.94 -20.20
N LEU A 92 -4.56 0.55 -21.08
CA LEU A 92 -4.65 1.08 -22.45
C LEU A 92 -5.01 2.58 -22.48
N ALA A 93 -5.74 3.08 -21.47
CA ALA A 93 -6.09 4.50 -21.41
C ALA A 93 -4.85 5.40 -21.23
N THR A 94 -3.78 4.85 -20.65
CA THR A 94 -2.55 5.60 -20.37
C THR A 94 -1.30 5.06 -21.07
N ALA A 95 -1.43 4.02 -21.90
CA ALA A 95 -0.32 3.35 -22.58
C ALA A 95 0.56 4.28 -23.45
N LYS A 96 0.00 5.40 -23.92
CA LYS A 96 0.73 6.41 -24.71
C LYS A 96 1.73 7.25 -23.92
N TYR A 97 1.65 7.23 -22.58
CA TYR A 97 2.56 8.00 -21.74
C TYR A 97 3.82 7.20 -21.44
N THR A 98 4.94 7.91 -21.26
CA THR A 98 6.20 7.27 -20.85
C THR A 98 6.08 6.71 -19.44
N GLY A 99 6.60 5.51 -19.25
CA GLY A 99 6.77 4.93 -17.92
C GLY A 99 7.89 5.60 -17.13
N LEU A 100 8.03 5.23 -15.86
CA LEU A 100 9.16 5.68 -15.04
C LEU A 100 10.48 5.19 -15.64
N ILE A 101 11.48 6.05 -15.69
CA ILE A 101 12.77 5.82 -16.40
C ILE A 101 13.49 4.57 -15.92
N PHE A 102 13.43 4.27 -14.62
CA PHE A 102 14.18 3.15 -14.02
C PHE A 102 13.48 1.79 -14.09
N CYS A 103 12.17 1.72 -14.30
CA CYS A 103 11.44 0.46 -14.36
C CYS A 103 10.60 0.30 -15.63
N ASN A 104 10.46 1.35 -16.42
CA ASN A 104 9.52 1.38 -17.54
C ASN A 104 8.14 0.81 -17.16
N CYS A 105 7.69 1.17 -15.96
CA CYS A 105 6.40 0.82 -15.38
C CYS A 105 5.62 2.12 -15.08
N ILE A 106 4.38 2.03 -14.63
CA ILE A 106 3.50 3.19 -14.34
C ILE A 106 3.41 4.14 -15.55
N HIS A 107 2.96 3.58 -16.68
CA HIS A 107 2.67 4.38 -17.87
C HIS A 107 1.43 5.26 -17.63
N ALA A 108 1.66 6.52 -17.27
CA ALA A 108 0.60 7.45 -16.91
C ALA A 108 1.05 8.91 -17.08
N PRO A 109 0.12 9.87 -17.18
CA PRO A 109 0.48 11.30 -17.11
C PRO A 109 1.25 11.59 -15.81
N THR A 110 2.16 12.57 -15.86
CA THR A 110 3.03 12.91 -14.71
C THR A 110 2.27 13.13 -13.40
N TRP A 111 1.12 13.80 -13.45
CA TRP A 111 0.31 14.03 -12.24
C TRP A 111 -0.22 12.72 -11.62
N VAL A 112 -0.54 11.70 -12.44
CA VAL A 112 -0.96 10.37 -11.96
C VAL A 112 0.24 9.65 -11.35
N GLN A 113 1.41 9.70 -12.01
CA GLN A 113 2.64 9.11 -11.47
C GLN A 113 2.97 9.70 -10.09
N ILE A 114 2.94 11.03 -9.95
CA ILE A 114 3.14 11.71 -8.66
C ILE A 114 2.09 11.26 -7.64
N SER A 115 0.82 11.17 -8.04
CA SER A 115 -0.25 10.73 -7.15
C SER A 115 -0.04 9.32 -6.62
N TYR A 116 0.48 8.39 -7.41
CA TYR A 116 0.81 7.04 -6.98
C TYR A 116 1.82 7.06 -5.82
N PHE A 117 2.83 7.93 -5.87
CA PHE A 117 3.79 8.08 -4.77
C PHE A 117 3.20 8.80 -3.55
N LEU A 118 2.19 9.63 -3.72
CA LEU A 118 1.57 10.40 -2.64
C LEU A 118 0.44 9.64 -1.92
N ILE A 119 -0.25 8.71 -2.58
CA ILE A 119 -1.38 7.97 -1.97
C ILE A 119 -0.95 7.24 -0.70
N GLY A 120 0.23 6.59 -0.68
CA GLY A 120 0.74 5.91 0.49
C GLY A 120 0.99 6.84 1.68
N PRO A 121 1.78 7.92 1.54
CA PRO A 121 1.94 8.93 2.58
C PRO A 121 0.63 9.50 3.10
N ILE A 122 -0.31 9.85 2.22
CA ILE A 122 -1.64 10.36 2.61
C ILE A 122 -2.40 9.31 3.41
N PHE A 123 -2.41 8.06 2.95
CA PHE A 123 -3.02 6.95 3.66
C PHE A 123 -2.44 6.77 5.07
N PHE A 124 -1.11 6.84 5.20
CA PHE A 124 -0.43 6.75 6.50
C PHE A 124 -0.83 7.87 7.44
N ILE A 125 -0.91 9.11 6.94
CA ILE A 125 -1.35 10.28 7.72
C ILE A 125 -2.78 10.06 8.22
N ILE A 126 -3.70 9.63 7.36
CA ILE A 126 -5.09 9.33 7.72
C ILE A 126 -5.15 8.25 8.80
N CYS A 127 -4.41 7.15 8.65
CA CYS A 127 -4.33 6.08 9.64
C CYS A 127 -3.81 6.60 10.99
N SER A 128 -2.84 7.50 10.97
CA SER A 128 -2.23 8.08 12.18
C SER A 128 -3.20 9.02 12.91
N ILE A 129 -3.96 9.84 12.17
CA ILE A 129 -4.98 10.75 12.74
C ILE A 129 -6.12 9.96 13.39
N ILE A 130 -6.57 8.88 12.73
CA ILE A 130 -7.67 8.04 13.25
C ILE A 130 -7.18 7.14 14.41
N ASN A 131 -5.89 7.22 14.81
CA ASN A 131 -5.30 6.36 15.84
C ASN A 131 -5.59 4.87 15.58
N PHE A 132 -5.34 4.44 14.34
CA PHE A 132 -5.56 3.05 13.95
C PHE A 132 -4.64 2.12 14.73
N LYS A 133 -5.09 1.72 15.93
CA LYS A 133 -4.41 0.68 16.72
C LYS A 133 -4.65 -0.66 16.07
N SER A 134 -3.59 -1.23 15.55
CA SER A 134 -3.64 -2.57 14.97
C SER A 134 -4.07 -3.61 16.02
N PRO A 135 -5.01 -4.52 15.69
CA PRO A 135 -5.25 -5.70 16.51
C PRO A 135 -4.00 -6.58 16.66
N TYR A 136 -3.05 -6.48 15.70
CA TYR A 136 -1.78 -7.21 15.74
C TYR A 136 -0.86 -6.78 16.89
N SER A 137 -0.96 -5.55 17.42
CA SER A 137 -0.18 -5.15 18.59
C SER A 137 -0.53 -6.00 19.82
N LYS A 138 -1.81 -6.36 19.98
CA LYS A 138 -2.25 -7.26 21.07
C LYS A 138 -1.73 -8.69 20.88
N ILE A 139 -1.80 -9.22 19.66
CA ILE A 139 -1.31 -10.56 19.31
C ILE A 139 0.21 -10.64 19.50
N TYR A 140 0.96 -9.63 19.03
CA TYR A 140 2.41 -9.56 19.24
C TYR A 140 2.79 -9.55 20.72
N HIS A 141 2.10 -8.75 21.54
CA HIS A 141 2.34 -8.73 22.98
C HIS A 141 2.00 -10.09 23.63
N GLN A 142 0.94 -10.74 23.23
CA GLN A 142 0.57 -12.08 23.71
C GLN A 142 1.63 -13.13 23.33
N ILE A 143 2.07 -13.16 22.08
CA ILE A 143 3.12 -14.08 21.61
C ILE A 143 4.42 -13.82 22.39
N LYS A 144 4.84 -12.57 22.53
CA LYS A 144 6.07 -12.20 23.27
C LYS A 144 5.98 -12.60 24.74
N GLN A 145 4.84 -12.43 25.38
CA GLN A 145 4.63 -12.88 26.77
C GLN A 145 4.70 -14.40 26.88
N THR A 146 4.10 -15.13 25.94
CA THR A 146 4.12 -16.58 25.89
C THR A 146 5.53 -17.11 25.69
N VAL A 147 6.27 -16.54 24.75
CA VAL A 147 7.67 -16.89 24.46
C VAL A 147 8.56 -16.63 25.69
N ASN A 148 8.45 -15.44 26.31
CA ASN A 148 9.23 -15.13 27.51
C ASN A 148 8.88 -16.06 28.70
N LYS A 149 7.63 -16.48 28.83
CA LYS A 149 7.21 -17.45 29.86
C LYS A 149 7.80 -18.84 29.63
N TYR A 150 7.98 -19.25 28.37
CA TYR A 150 8.66 -20.51 28.03
C TYR A 150 10.12 -20.46 28.39
N TYR A 151 10.86 -19.42 27.96
CA TYR A 151 12.29 -19.27 28.24
C TYR A 151 12.63 -19.03 29.71
N SER A 152 11.68 -18.55 30.53
CA SER A 152 11.91 -18.41 31.98
C SER A 152 11.72 -19.72 32.75
N LYS A 153 11.02 -20.70 32.20
CA LYS A 153 10.84 -22.01 32.80
C LYS A 153 12.04 -22.95 32.61
N ASP A 154 12.83 -22.72 31.55
CA ASP A 154 14.00 -23.56 31.26
C ASP A 154 15.26 -23.11 32.03
N LYS A 155 15.13 -22.11 32.92
CA LYS A 155 16.23 -21.60 33.77
C LYS A 155 16.10 -21.97 35.26
N LEU A 156 15.14 -22.80 35.62
CA LEU A 156 14.97 -23.39 36.95
C LEU A 156 15.28 -24.89 36.92
#